data_5e5efcb7f67faf0c34c012a967435e14
#
_entry.id   5e5efcb7f67faf0c34c012a967435e14
#
_cell.length_a   1.000
_cell.length_b   1.000
_cell.length_c   1.000
_cell.angle_alpha   90.00
_cell.angle_beta   90.00
_cell.angle_gamma   90.00
#
_symmetry.space_group_name_H-M   'P 1'
#
loop_
_entity.id
_entity.type
_entity.pdbx_description
1 polymer ?
#
loop_
_entity_poly.entity_id
_entity_poly.type
_entity_poly.pdbx_seq_one_letter_code
_entity_poly.pdbx_strand_id
1 'polypeptide(L)'
;MKNEFLWVEKYRPKTINDCILPDGLKRSFLGFLDQGEIPNLLLSGSAGIGKTTVARALCDQLGASYIIINGSDEGRSIDTIRTRVKQFATTVSLTSTKTHKVVILDEADNMTSDVQMILRAAIEEYHKNCRFIFTCNFVNRLIDPIKSRCTVIDFKINNAEKTELSSQFFERLREILKSESVESSDKVTAKLIKRYYPDWRRLLNETQRHAAKGKIEADILTDIADIGVYDLIRAMKDRNYKLVKEW
;
A
#
# COMPACT_ATOMS: atom_id res chain seq x y z
N MET A 1 -5.31 -9.93 22.35
CA MET A 1 -5.07 -9.06 21.15
C MET A 1 -4.08 -8.01 21.56
N LYS A 2 -2.90 -7.90 20.92
CA LYS A 2 -2.01 -6.75 21.12
C LYS A 2 -2.78 -5.51 20.65
N ASN A 3 -2.98 -4.52 21.54
CA ASN A 3 -3.49 -3.21 21.14
C ASN A 3 -2.45 -2.60 20.19
N GLU A 4 -2.72 -2.65 18.89
CA GLU A 4 -1.87 -2.00 17.91
C GLU A 4 -2.00 -0.49 18.08
N PHE A 5 -0.92 0.15 18.46
CA PHE A 5 -0.87 1.59 18.72
C PHE A 5 -0.99 2.40 17.41
N LEU A 6 -0.41 1.91 16.34
CA LEU A 6 -0.39 2.61 15.06
C LEU A 6 -1.74 2.48 14.32
N TRP A 7 -2.39 3.59 14.04
CA TRP A 7 -3.66 3.61 13.32
C TRP A 7 -3.59 2.96 11.93
N VAL A 8 -2.46 3.10 11.26
CA VAL A 8 -2.24 2.44 9.95
C VAL A 8 -2.39 0.92 10.03
N GLU A 9 -1.99 0.30 11.14
CA GLU A 9 -2.14 -1.14 11.34
C GLU A 9 -3.48 -1.49 11.99
N LYS A 10 -3.91 -0.74 13.01
CA LYS A 10 -5.16 -0.94 13.73
C LYS A 10 -6.39 -0.88 12.81
N TYR A 11 -6.40 0.07 11.87
CA TYR A 11 -7.51 0.30 10.93
C TYR A 11 -7.24 -0.22 9.52
N ARG A 12 -6.24 -1.07 9.36
CA ARG A 12 -5.95 -1.69 8.06
C ARG A 12 -7.15 -2.50 7.58
N PRO A 13 -7.66 -2.25 6.36
CA PRO A 13 -8.73 -3.05 5.76
C PRO A 13 -8.40 -4.54 5.77
N LYS A 14 -9.38 -5.36 6.15
CA LYS A 14 -9.26 -6.82 6.18
C LYS A 14 -9.98 -7.50 5.03
N THR A 15 -10.89 -6.79 4.38
CA THR A 15 -11.62 -7.27 3.20
C THR A 15 -11.42 -6.35 2.02
N ILE A 16 -11.62 -6.86 0.80
CA ILE A 16 -11.59 -6.03 -0.42
C ILE A 16 -12.68 -4.97 -0.39
N ASN A 17 -13.83 -5.28 0.23
CA ASN A 17 -14.92 -4.33 0.36
C ASN A 17 -14.57 -3.13 1.26
N ASP A 18 -13.75 -3.34 2.29
CA ASP A 18 -13.28 -2.27 3.18
C ASP A 18 -12.16 -1.42 2.53
N CYS A 19 -11.54 -1.92 1.46
CA CYS A 19 -10.51 -1.17 0.75
C CYS A 19 -11.15 -0.03 -0.05
N ILE A 20 -10.57 1.16 0.06
CA ILE A 20 -10.95 2.32 -0.74
C ILE A 20 -10.18 2.26 -2.05
N LEU A 21 -10.85 1.83 -3.10
CA LEU A 21 -10.32 1.56 -4.42
C LEU A 21 -11.27 2.07 -5.50
N PRO A 22 -10.76 2.45 -6.68
CA PRO A 22 -11.60 2.63 -7.86
C PRO A 22 -12.48 1.42 -8.12
N ASP A 23 -13.73 1.63 -8.51
CA ASP A 23 -14.71 0.56 -8.74
C ASP A 23 -14.24 -0.50 -9.71
N GLY A 24 -13.53 -0.10 -10.75
CA GLY A 24 -12.96 -1.04 -11.72
C GLY A 24 -11.97 -2.01 -11.07
N LEU A 25 -11.08 -1.50 -10.22
CA LEU A 25 -10.12 -2.31 -9.48
C LEU A 25 -10.81 -3.19 -8.45
N LYS A 26 -11.77 -2.63 -7.72
CA LYS A 26 -12.53 -3.37 -6.70
C LYS A 26 -13.26 -4.56 -7.31
N ARG A 27 -13.93 -4.37 -8.45
CA ARG A 27 -14.59 -5.46 -9.20
C ARG A 27 -13.62 -6.53 -9.68
N SER A 28 -12.42 -6.16 -10.14
CA SER A 28 -11.40 -7.11 -10.56
C SER A 28 -10.97 -8.02 -9.39
N PHE A 29 -10.73 -7.45 -8.21
CA PHE A 29 -10.35 -8.24 -7.03
C PHE A 29 -11.49 -9.10 -6.50
N LEU A 30 -12.73 -8.60 -6.51
CA LEU A 30 -13.91 -9.40 -6.15
C LEU A 30 -14.09 -10.58 -7.13
N GLY A 31 -13.82 -10.39 -8.42
CA GLY A 31 -13.85 -11.48 -9.40
C GLY A 31 -12.85 -12.60 -9.09
N PHE A 32 -11.66 -12.30 -8.54
CA PHE A 32 -10.73 -13.35 -8.08
C PHE A 32 -11.27 -14.09 -6.86
N LEU A 33 -11.93 -13.39 -5.93
CA LEU A 33 -12.58 -14.02 -4.78
C LEU A 33 -13.70 -14.95 -5.21
N ASP A 34 -14.54 -14.54 -6.16
CA ASP A 34 -15.64 -15.35 -6.69
C ASP A 34 -15.15 -16.62 -7.39
N GLN A 35 -14.00 -16.54 -8.08
CA GLN A 35 -13.36 -17.68 -8.72
C GLN A 35 -12.67 -18.62 -7.71
N GLY A 36 -12.40 -18.14 -6.48
CA GLY A 36 -11.67 -18.89 -5.47
C GLY A 36 -10.18 -19.05 -5.76
N GLU A 37 -9.65 -18.35 -6.76
CA GLU A 37 -8.24 -18.43 -7.18
C GLU A 37 -7.64 -17.06 -7.41
N ILE A 38 -6.33 -16.94 -7.08
CA ILE A 38 -5.54 -15.74 -7.35
C ILE A 38 -4.56 -16.08 -8.48
N PRO A 39 -4.53 -15.32 -9.58
CA PRO A 39 -3.42 -15.43 -10.56
C PRO A 39 -2.14 -14.82 -9.98
N ASN A 40 -1.01 -15.00 -10.67
CA ASN A 40 0.15 -14.19 -10.33
C ASN A 40 -0.15 -12.72 -10.63
N LEU A 41 0.06 -11.84 -9.66
CA LEU A 41 -0.30 -10.43 -9.74
C LEU A 41 0.93 -9.54 -9.65
N LEU A 42 0.90 -8.44 -10.38
CA LEU A 42 1.82 -7.33 -10.24
C LEU A 42 1.01 -6.06 -9.95
N LEU A 43 1.01 -5.62 -8.69
CA LEU A 43 0.30 -4.44 -8.22
C LEU A 43 1.23 -3.23 -8.28
N SER A 44 0.95 -2.31 -9.17
CA SER A 44 1.76 -1.11 -9.40
C SER A 44 1.04 0.17 -8.96
N GLY A 45 1.81 1.18 -8.58
CA GLY A 45 1.29 2.52 -8.26
C GLY A 45 2.07 3.22 -7.15
N SER A 46 1.72 4.45 -6.83
CA SER A 46 2.43 5.28 -5.84
C SER A 46 2.42 4.69 -4.43
N ALA A 47 3.30 5.20 -3.56
CA ALA A 47 3.35 4.78 -2.16
C ALA A 47 2.05 5.11 -1.43
N GLY A 48 1.70 4.32 -0.40
CA GLY A 48 0.60 4.60 0.52
C GLY A 48 -0.82 4.40 -0.02
N ILE A 49 -1.01 3.95 -1.28
CA ILE A 49 -2.33 3.76 -1.92
C ILE A 49 -2.99 2.41 -1.64
N GLY A 50 -2.40 1.54 -0.83
CA GLY A 50 -3.02 0.31 -0.36
C GLY A 50 -2.65 -0.98 -1.09
N LYS A 51 -1.63 -1.03 -1.98
CA LYS A 51 -1.21 -2.23 -2.72
C LYS A 51 -1.02 -3.46 -1.83
N THR A 52 -0.16 -3.36 -0.82
CA THR A 52 0.13 -4.45 0.13
C THR A 52 -1.09 -4.80 0.99
N THR A 53 -1.92 -3.81 1.31
CA THR A 53 -3.19 -4.01 2.04
C THR A 53 -4.15 -4.87 1.24
N VAL A 54 -4.33 -4.56 -0.05
CA VAL A 54 -5.18 -5.35 -0.97
C VAL A 54 -4.63 -6.76 -1.14
N ALA A 55 -3.31 -6.93 -1.31
CA ALA A 55 -2.69 -8.25 -1.40
C ALA A 55 -2.99 -9.13 -0.17
N ARG A 56 -2.87 -8.55 1.04
CA ARG A 56 -3.21 -9.26 2.30
C ARG A 56 -4.70 -9.56 2.39
N ALA A 57 -5.56 -8.56 2.17
CA ALA A 57 -7.02 -8.73 2.24
C ALA A 57 -7.53 -9.82 1.29
N LEU A 58 -6.95 -9.91 0.09
CA LEU A 58 -7.26 -10.94 -0.89
C LEU A 58 -6.90 -12.34 -0.37
N CYS A 59 -5.70 -12.51 0.20
CA CYS A 59 -5.25 -13.77 0.78
C CYS A 59 -6.10 -14.17 2.00
N ASP A 60 -6.37 -13.21 2.91
CA ASP A 60 -7.15 -13.46 4.13
C ASP A 60 -8.58 -13.89 3.79
N GLN A 61 -9.24 -13.24 2.83
CA GLN A 61 -10.60 -13.59 2.41
C GLN A 61 -10.68 -14.96 1.71
N LEU A 62 -9.65 -15.36 0.98
CA LEU A 62 -9.58 -16.69 0.36
C LEU A 62 -9.13 -17.79 1.35
N GLY A 63 -8.72 -17.42 2.56
CA GLY A 63 -8.11 -18.36 3.49
C GLY A 63 -6.78 -18.94 2.99
N ALA A 64 -6.11 -18.25 2.08
CA ALA A 64 -4.84 -18.68 1.52
C ALA A 64 -3.69 -18.44 2.53
N SER A 65 -2.87 -19.46 2.73
CA SER A 65 -1.63 -19.28 3.49
C SER A 65 -0.67 -18.41 2.70
N TYR A 66 -0.08 -17.38 3.34
CA TYR A 66 0.88 -16.51 2.66
C TYR A 66 2.08 -16.13 3.51
N ILE A 67 3.16 -15.79 2.84
CA ILE A 67 4.33 -15.12 3.44
C ILE A 67 4.56 -13.79 2.73
N ILE A 68 5.17 -12.85 3.46
CA ILE A 68 5.58 -11.57 2.91
C ILE A 68 7.10 -11.48 2.96
N ILE A 69 7.70 -11.11 1.84
CA ILE A 69 9.13 -10.86 1.69
C ILE A 69 9.29 -9.42 1.22
N ASN A 70 10.01 -8.61 1.99
CA ASN A 70 10.26 -7.21 1.63
C ASN A 70 11.50 -7.11 0.73
N GLY A 71 11.34 -6.50 -0.46
CA GLY A 71 12.41 -6.29 -1.41
C GLY A 71 13.52 -5.35 -0.94
N SER A 72 13.19 -4.42 -0.04
CA SER A 72 14.15 -3.45 0.50
C SER A 72 15.12 -4.06 1.52
N ASP A 73 14.69 -5.07 2.26
CA ASP A 73 15.43 -5.67 3.35
C ASP A 73 15.96 -7.07 2.98
N GLU A 74 15.08 -8.05 3.00
CA GLU A 74 15.45 -9.46 2.70
C GLU A 74 15.68 -9.71 1.20
N GLY A 75 15.08 -8.86 0.35
CA GLY A 75 15.10 -8.98 -1.12
C GLY A 75 16.45 -8.78 -1.77
N ARG A 76 17.51 -8.54 -1.01
CA ARG A 76 18.88 -8.39 -1.51
C ARG A 76 19.70 -9.68 -1.45
N SER A 77 19.28 -10.66 -0.63
CA SER A 77 19.98 -11.94 -0.49
C SER A 77 19.32 -13.01 -1.33
N ILE A 78 20.03 -13.44 -2.35
CA ILE A 78 19.63 -14.52 -3.28
C ILE A 78 19.28 -15.80 -2.53
N ASP A 79 20.17 -16.24 -1.64
CA ASP A 79 20.02 -17.50 -0.91
C ASP A 79 18.85 -17.45 0.09
N THR A 80 18.66 -16.30 0.73
CA THR A 80 17.55 -16.10 1.66
C THR A 80 16.22 -16.23 0.93
N ILE A 81 16.05 -15.55 -0.20
CA ILE A 81 14.81 -15.60 -0.98
C ILE A 81 14.56 -17.00 -1.54
N ARG A 82 15.58 -17.61 -2.16
CA ARG A 82 15.48 -18.96 -2.71
C ARG A 82 15.05 -19.95 -1.63
N THR A 83 15.69 -19.92 -0.47
CA THR A 83 15.38 -20.81 0.65
C THR A 83 13.99 -20.59 1.20
N ARG A 84 13.60 -19.34 1.48
CA ARG A 84 12.27 -19.03 2.03
C ARG A 84 11.15 -19.39 1.07
N VAL A 85 11.27 -19.01 -0.20
CA VAL A 85 10.25 -19.32 -1.22
C VAL A 85 10.13 -20.84 -1.39
N LYS A 86 11.26 -21.56 -1.52
CA LYS A 86 11.27 -23.01 -1.65
C LYS A 86 10.63 -23.68 -0.44
N GLN A 87 11.06 -23.37 0.76
CA GLN A 87 10.49 -23.94 2.00
C GLN A 87 9.00 -23.71 2.07
N PHE A 88 8.54 -22.49 1.83
CA PHE A 88 7.12 -22.17 1.87
C PHE A 88 6.33 -22.88 0.77
N ALA A 89 6.79 -22.87 -0.48
CA ALA A 89 6.08 -23.48 -1.60
C ALA A 89 5.98 -25.01 -1.48
N THR A 90 7.01 -25.69 -0.92
CA THR A 90 7.08 -27.16 -0.82
C THR A 90 6.45 -27.72 0.46
N THR A 91 6.26 -26.91 1.51
CA THR A 91 5.63 -27.37 2.77
C THR A 91 4.15 -27.69 2.52
N VAL A 92 3.67 -28.79 3.07
CA VAL A 92 2.23 -29.11 3.01
C VAL A 92 1.49 -28.27 4.04
N SER A 93 0.44 -27.56 3.62
CA SER A 93 -0.43 -26.83 4.54
C SER A 93 -1.46 -27.81 5.12
N LEU A 94 -1.42 -27.97 6.44
CA LEU A 94 -2.38 -28.84 7.14
C LEU A 94 -3.78 -28.21 7.28
N THR A 95 -3.89 -26.90 7.05
CA THR A 95 -5.11 -26.13 7.32
C THR A 95 -5.89 -25.70 6.08
N SER A 96 -5.29 -25.73 4.89
CA SER A 96 -5.97 -25.31 3.66
C SER A 96 -6.04 -26.44 2.65
N THR A 97 -7.22 -26.99 2.47
CA THR A 97 -7.48 -28.14 1.56
C THR A 97 -7.76 -27.71 0.12
N LYS A 98 -7.93 -26.43 -0.19
CA LYS A 98 -8.41 -25.98 -1.51
C LYS A 98 -7.77 -24.73 -2.10
N THR A 99 -6.92 -24.01 -1.38
CA THR A 99 -6.34 -22.75 -1.89
C THR A 99 -4.84 -22.83 -2.09
N HIS A 100 -4.35 -22.15 -3.13
CA HIS A 100 -2.92 -22.01 -3.36
C HIS A 100 -2.26 -21.24 -2.23
N LYS A 101 -0.98 -21.53 -1.98
CA LYS A 101 -0.14 -20.66 -1.16
C LYS A 101 0.21 -19.40 -1.93
N VAL A 102 0.46 -18.31 -1.22
CA VAL A 102 0.78 -17.04 -1.85
C VAL A 102 2.08 -16.47 -1.28
N VAL A 103 3.00 -16.10 -2.15
CA VAL A 103 4.19 -15.32 -1.78
C VAL A 103 3.95 -13.88 -2.19
N ILE A 104 3.86 -12.98 -1.22
CA ILE A 104 3.76 -11.54 -1.44
C ILE A 104 5.18 -10.97 -1.40
N LEU A 105 5.59 -10.37 -2.51
CA LEU A 105 6.88 -9.72 -2.68
C LEU A 105 6.65 -8.21 -2.66
N ASP A 106 6.79 -7.64 -1.45
CA ASP A 106 6.54 -6.22 -1.24
C ASP A 106 7.76 -5.39 -1.65
N GLU A 107 7.52 -4.24 -2.29
CA GLU A 107 8.59 -3.38 -2.83
C GLU A 107 9.56 -4.12 -3.78
N ALA A 108 9.01 -4.93 -4.68
CA ALA A 108 9.80 -5.77 -5.59
C ALA A 108 10.72 -4.97 -6.54
N ASP A 109 10.43 -3.70 -6.77
CA ASP A 109 11.28 -2.76 -7.52
C ASP A 109 12.59 -2.38 -6.81
N ASN A 110 12.77 -2.79 -5.54
CA ASN A 110 14.03 -2.65 -4.79
C ASN A 110 14.90 -3.93 -4.84
N MET A 111 14.39 -5.02 -5.42
CA MET A 111 15.13 -6.27 -5.59
C MET A 111 16.15 -6.16 -6.72
N THR A 112 17.30 -6.82 -6.57
CA THR A 112 18.31 -6.89 -7.63
C THR A 112 17.81 -7.71 -8.82
N SER A 113 18.36 -7.48 -10.01
CA SER A 113 18.03 -8.24 -11.22
C SER A 113 18.20 -9.74 -11.05
N ASP A 114 19.26 -10.17 -10.33
CA ASP A 114 19.54 -11.59 -10.09
C ASP A 114 18.46 -12.25 -9.23
N VAL A 115 17.99 -11.54 -8.19
CA VAL A 115 16.87 -12.00 -7.36
C VAL A 115 15.59 -12.08 -8.19
N GLN A 116 15.33 -11.12 -9.03
CA GLN A 116 14.17 -11.13 -9.93
C GLN A 116 14.23 -12.31 -10.92
N MET A 117 15.42 -12.68 -11.41
CA MET A 117 15.60 -13.87 -12.27
C MET A 117 15.32 -15.17 -11.52
N ILE A 118 15.69 -15.27 -10.24
CA ILE A 118 15.34 -16.43 -9.41
C ILE A 118 13.84 -16.52 -9.19
N LEU A 119 13.19 -15.38 -8.89
CA LEU A 119 11.74 -15.34 -8.72
C LEU A 119 11.00 -15.72 -10.01
N ARG A 120 11.49 -15.30 -11.17
CA ARG A 120 10.97 -15.78 -12.46
C ARG A 120 11.00 -17.31 -12.55
N ALA A 121 12.12 -17.93 -12.21
CA ALA A 121 12.22 -19.39 -12.21
C ALA A 121 11.28 -20.05 -11.18
N ALA A 122 11.16 -19.45 -9.99
CA ALA A 122 10.25 -19.91 -8.94
C ALA A 122 8.77 -19.87 -9.36
N ILE A 123 8.34 -18.84 -10.10
CA ILE A 123 6.98 -18.76 -10.66
C ILE A 123 6.67 -19.97 -11.53
N GLU A 124 7.62 -20.39 -12.38
CA GLU A 124 7.47 -21.55 -13.25
C GLU A 124 7.54 -22.88 -12.48
N GLU A 125 8.47 -23.00 -11.53
CA GLU A 125 8.70 -24.22 -10.76
C GLU A 125 7.51 -24.54 -9.84
N TYR A 126 6.95 -23.53 -9.16
CA TYR A 126 5.93 -23.73 -8.12
C TYR A 126 4.50 -23.41 -8.58
N HIS A 127 4.26 -23.21 -9.89
CA HIS A 127 2.97 -22.79 -10.43
C HIS A 127 1.75 -23.65 -10.00
N LYS A 128 1.97 -24.93 -9.68
CA LYS A 128 0.88 -25.83 -9.24
C LYS A 128 0.40 -25.55 -7.82
N ASN A 129 1.30 -25.10 -6.93
CA ASN A 129 1.04 -25.01 -5.50
C ASN A 129 1.12 -23.58 -4.95
N CYS A 130 1.70 -22.65 -5.70
CA CYS A 130 2.02 -21.32 -5.22
C CYS A 130 1.68 -20.25 -6.25
N ARG A 131 1.20 -19.10 -5.77
CA ARG A 131 1.02 -17.89 -6.56
C ARG A 131 1.90 -16.78 -6.00
N PHE A 132 2.20 -15.81 -6.84
CA PHE A 132 3.09 -14.72 -6.49
C PHE A 132 2.35 -13.39 -6.68
N ILE A 133 2.40 -12.53 -5.67
CA ILE A 133 1.90 -11.16 -5.74
C ILE A 133 3.07 -10.20 -5.54
N PHE A 134 3.42 -9.48 -6.57
CA PHE A 134 4.43 -8.44 -6.53
C PHE A 134 3.78 -7.09 -6.27
N THR A 135 4.32 -6.28 -5.38
CA THR A 135 3.99 -4.87 -5.30
C THR A 135 5.19 -4.03 -5.73
N CYS A 136 4.97 -2.94 -6.42
CA CYS A 136 6.02 -2.01 -6.82
C CYS A 136 5.50 -0.58 -6.94
N ASN A 137 6.40 0.38 -6.81
CA ASN A 137 6.12 1.77 -7.13
C ASN A 137 6.53 2.09 -8.58
N PHE A 138 7.58 1.44 -9.08
CA PHE A 138 8.15 1.67 -10.40
C PHE A 138 8.23 0.38 -11.21
N VAL A 139 7.25 0.15 -12.08
CA VAL A 139 7.16 -1.06 -12.94
C VAL A 139 8.39 -1.23 -13.84
N ASN A 140 9.00 -0.11 -14.28
CA ASN A 140 10.18 -0.13 -15.14
C ASN A 140 11.45 -0.70 -14.49
N ARG A 141 11.46 -0.85 -13.14
CA ARG A 141 12.55 -1.51 -12.42
C ARG A 141 12.41 -3.03 -12.36
N LEU A 142 11.27 -3.55 -12.78
CA LEU A 142 11.05 -4.99 -12.86
C LEU A 142 11.41 -5.50 -14.26
N ILE A 143 12.03 -6.69 -14.29
CA ILE A 143 12.40 -7.35 -15.55
C ILE A 143 11.16 -7.81 -16.32
N ASP A 144 11.22 -7.74 -17.65
CA ASP A 144 10.10 -8.13 -18.52
C ASP A 144 9.62 -9.58 -18.32
N PRO A 145 10.51 -10.56 -18.04
CA PRO A 145 10.09 -11.92 -17.76
C PRO A 145 9.16 -12.09 -16.56
N ILE A 146 9.22 -11.23 -15.53
CA ILE A 146 8.26 -11.23 -14.42
C ILE A 146 6.94 -10.60 -14.87
N LYS A 147 7.01 -9.44 -15.54
CA LYS A 147 5.82 -8.74 -16.05
C LYS A 147 4.97 -9.61 -16.95
N SER A 148 5.59 -10.39 -17.83
CA SER A 148 4.87 -11.28 -18.76
C SER A 148 4.20 -12.48 -18.09
N ARG A 149 4.58 -12.82 -16.84
CA ARG A 149 4.01 -13.95 -16.06
C ARG A 149 2.99 -13.53 -15.01
N CYS A 150 2.73 -12.23 -14.91
CA CYS A 150 1.82 -11.65 -13.94
C CYS A 150 0.72 -10.86 -14.63
N THR A 151 -0.47 -10.88 -14.07
CA THR A 151 -1.51 -9.91 -14.40
C THR A 151 -1.15 -8.57 -13.76
N VAL A 152 -0.83 -7.59 -14.60
CA VAL A 152 -0.47 -6.25 -14.14
C VAL A 152 -1.73 -5.46 -13.80
N ILE A 153 -1.81 -4.99 -12.56
CA ILE A 153 -2.91 -4.16 -12.06
C ILE A 153 -2.31 -2.82 -11.61
N ASP A 154 -2.68 -1.76 -12.32
CA ASP A 154 -2.22 -0.41 -12.01
C ASP A 154 -3.23 0.29 -11.08
N PHE A 155 -2.74 0.71 -9.90
CA PHE A 155 -3.49 1.48 -8.90
C PHE A 155 -3.58 2.97 -9.25
N LYS A 156 -3.43 3.30 -10.53
CA LYS A 156 -3.56 4.67 -10.99
C LYS A 156 -5.01 5.14 -10.76
N ILE A 157 -5.13 6.27 -10.09
CA ILE A 157 -6.40 6.92 -9.82
C ILE A 157 -6.63 8.01 -10.86
N ASN A 158 -7.76 7.96 -11.56
CA ASN A 158 -8.14 8.97 -12.53
C ASN A 158 -8.75 10.20 -11.82
N ASN A 159 -8.68 11.36 -12.47
CA ASN A 159 -9.24 12.59 -11.89
C ASN A 159 -10.75 12.51 -11.62
N ALA A 160 -11.51 11.75 -12.40
CA ALA A 160 -12.93 11.52 -12.20
C ALA A 160 -13.22 10.75 -10.90
N GLU A 161 -12.37 9.80 -10.53
CA GLU A 161 -12.52 8.94 -9.34
C GLU A 161 -12.04 9.63 -8.05
N LYS A 162 -11.24 10.70 -8.19
CA LYS A 162 -10.63 11.40 -7.08
C LYS A 162 -11.64 11.89 -6.04
N THR A 163 -12.73 12.49 -6.49
CA THR A 163 -13.76 13.05 -5.60
C THR A 163 -14.46 11.96 -4.82
N GLU A 164 -14.81 10.87 -5.48
CA GLU A 164 -15.47 9.72 -4.87
C GLU A 164 -14.57 9.03 -3.83
N LEU A 165 -13.33 8.70 -4.19
CA LEU A 165 -12.37 8.08 -3.28
C LEU A 165 -12.05 8.99 -2.09
N SER A 166 -11.96 10.30 -2.30
CA SER A 166 -11.78 11.27 -1.21
C SER A 166 -12.98 11.30 -0.28
N SER A 167 -14.21 11.18 -0.80
CA SER A 167 -15.43 11.11 0.00
C SER A 167 -15.49 9.81 0.82
N GLN A 168 -15.21 8.66 0.21
CA GLN A 168 -15.15 7.37 0.91
C GLN A 168 -14.10 7.41 2.04
N PHE A 169 -12.93 8.01 1.78
CA PHE A 169 -11.90 8.13 2.81
C PHE A 169 -12.27 9.13 3.90
N PHE A 170 -13.02 10.19 3.56
CA PHE A 170 -13.53 11.15 4.52
C PHE A 170 -14.44 10.47 5.55
N GLU A 171 -15.40 9.67 5.09
CA GLU A 171 -16.27 8.91 5.99
C GLU A 171 -15.47 7.91 6.83
N ARG A 172 -14.53 7.20 6.22
CA ARG A 172 -13.65 6.28 6.97
C ARG A 172 -12.83 7.00 8.03
N LEU A 173 -12.28 8.16 7.73
CA LEU A 173 -11.50 8.94 8.69
C LEU A 173 -12.37 9.47 9.84
N ARG A 174 -13.61 9.87 9.56
CA ARG A 174 -14.59 10.24 10.61
C ARG A 174 -14.88 9.08 11.56
N GLU A 175 -15.08 7.88 11.04
CA GLU A 175 -15.27 6.68 11.87
C GLU A 175 -14.06 6.42 12.78
N ILE A 176 -12.85 6.54 12.23
CA ILE A 176 -11.60 6.37 13.00
C ILE A 176 -11.51 7.42 14.10
N LEU A 177 -11.69 8.69 13.78
CA LEU A 177 -11.65 9.79 14.76
C LEU A 177 -12.68 9.60 15.88
N LYS A 178 -13.90 9.18 15.52
CA LYS A 178 -14.95 8.86 16.50
C LYS A 178 -14.57 7.71 17.41
N SER A 179 -13.98 6.63 16.85
CA SER A 179 -13.56 5.46 17.63
C SER A 179 -12.38 5.76 18.56
N GLU A 180 -11.54 6.72 18.22
CA GLU A 180 -10.42 7.20 19.04
C GLU A 180 -10.81 8.38 19.95
N SER A 181 -12.09 8.78 19.97
CA SER A 181 -12.59 9.91 20.77
C SER A 181 -11.84 11.23 20.49
N VAL A 182 -11.49 11.48 19.23
CA VAL A 182 -10.78 12.69 18.79
C VAL A 182 -11.73 13.65 18.13
N GLU A 183 -11.80 14.88 18.65
CA GLU A 183 -12.60 15.95 18.05
C GLU A 183 -11.89 16.54 16.83
N SER A 184 -12.61 16.65 15.73
CA SER A 184 -12.15 17.32 14.51
C SER A 184 -13.33 17.92 13.75
N SER A 185 -13.12 19.11 13.17
CA SER A 185 -14.12 19.67 12.27
C SER A 185 -14.03 19.07 10.87
N ASP A 186 -15.18 18.96 10.18
CA ASP A 186 -15.23 18.43 8.81
C ASP A 186 -14.33 19.22 7.84
N LYS A 187 -14.19 20.54 8.07
CA LYS A 187 -13.30 21.40 7.28
C LYS A 187 -11.83 21.00 7.43
N VAL A 188 -11.40 20.69 8.65
CA VAL A 188 -10.01 20.26 8.93
C VAL A 188 -9.76 18.88 8.33
N THR A 189 -10.67 17.94 8.52
CA THR A 189 -10.61 16.60 7.95
C THR A 189 -10.51 16.65 6.42
N ALA A 190 -11.36 17.43 5.75
CA ALA A 190 -11.33 17.60 4.30
C ALA A 190 -10.01 18.21 3.80
N LYS A 191 -9.45 19.19 4.52
CA LYS A 191 -8.15 19.79 4.17
C LYS A 191 -6.99 18.79 4.32
N LEU A 192 -6.97 17.97 5.37
CA LEU A 192 -5.99 16.90 5.54
C LEU A 192 -6.02 15.92 4.37
N ILE A 193 -7.21 15.47 3.98
CA ILE A 193 -7.39 14.57 2.84
C ILE A 193 -6.86 15.23 1.56
N LYS A 194 -7.29 16.46 1.26
CA LYS A 194 -6.83 17.18 0.07
C LYS A 194 -5.30 17.30 0.01
N ARG A 195 -4.65 17.46 1.14
CA ARG A 195 -3.21 17.64 1.23
C ARG A 195 -2.42 16.36 0.97
N TYR A 196 -2.82 15.24 1.60
CA TYR A 196 -2.07 13.98 1.57
C TYR A 196 -2.54 12.99 0.50
N TYR A 197 -3.66 13.29 -0.17
CA TYR A 197 -4.14 12.47 -1.27
C TYR A 197 -3.07 12.28 -2.36
N PRO A 198 -2.84 11.08 -2.87
CA PRO A 198 -3.53 9.80 -2.60
C PRO A 198 -2.83 8.91 -1.56
N ASP A 199 -1.88 9.42 -0.77
CA ASP A 199 -1.13 8.67 0.22
C ASP A 199 -1.93 8.52 1.53
N TRP A 200 -2.77 7.47 1.58
CA TRP A 200 -3.61 7.17 2.75
C TRP A 200 -2.80 6.80 4.00
N ARG A 201 -1.62 6.19 3.83
CA ARG A 201 -0.72 5.85 4.94
C ARG A 201 -0.21 7.12 5.62
N ARG A 202 0.28 8.05 4.84
CA ARG A 202 0.76 9.34 5.35
C ARG A 202 -0.36 10.13 6.00
N LEU A 203 -1.54 10.15 5.39
CA LEU A 203 -2.72 10.81 5.94
C LEU A 203 -3.07 10.27 7.34
N LEU A 204 -3.12 8.95 7.53
CA LEU A 204 -3.41 8.34 8.83
C LEU A 204 -2.33 8.63 9.86
N ASN A 205 -1.04 8.53 9.49
CA ASN A 205 0.06 8.84 10.39
C ASN A 205 0.03 10.30 10.86
N GLU A 206 -0.18 11.23 9.95
CA GLU A 206 -0.27 12.66 10.27
C GLU A 206 -1.52 12.95 11.12
N THR A 207 -2.65 12.33 10.80
CA THR A 207 -3.87 12.46 11.60
C THR A 207 -3.63 11.94 13.03
N GLN A 208 -3.02 10.76 13.19
CA GLN A 208 -2.69 10.19 14.50
C GLN A 208 -1.73 11.09 15.29
N ARG A 209 -0.71 11.65 14.63
CA ARG A 209 0.23 12.58 15.26
C ARG A 209 -0.49 13.79 15.85
N HIS A 210 -1.44 14.34 15.10
CA HIS A 210 -2.20 15.51 15.55
C HIS A 210 -3.29 15.15 16.58
N ALA A 211 -3.81 13.94 16.52
CA ALA A 211 -4.79 13.43 17.47
C ALA A 211 -4.26 13.25 18.90
N ALA A 212 -2.94 13.22 19.09
CA ALA A 212 -2.31 13.03 20.42
C ALA A 212 -2.74 14.06 21.48
N LYS A 213 -3.30 15.21 21.05
CA LYS A 213 -3.85 16.27 21.94
C LYS A 213 -5.37 16.11 22.18
N GLY A 214 -5.99 15.05 21.69
CA GLY A 214 -7.45 14.82 21.79
C GLY A 214 -8.31 15.67 20.85
N LYS A 215 -7.71 16.65 20.16
CA LYS A 215 -8.41 17.55 19.22
C LYS A 215 -7.50 17.92 18.06
N ILE A 216 -8.06 17.93 16.85
CA ILE A 216 -7.36 18.39 15.66
C ILE A 216 -7.86 19.78 15.28
N GLU A 217 -7.02 20.80 15.47
CA GLU A 217 -7.36 22.20 15.24
C GLU A 217 -6.92 22.69 13.85
N ALA A 218 -7.57 23.76 13.38
CA ALA A 218 -7.27 24.32 12.05
C ALA A 218 -5.86 24.94 11.94
N ASP A 219 -5.28 25.39 13.06
CA ASP A 219 -3.95 26.00 13.13
C ASP A 219 -2.83 25.01 12.75
N ILE A 220 -3.09 23.72 12.89
CA ILE A 220 -2.19 22.65 12.45
C ILE A 220 -1.96 22.70 10.94
N LEU A 221 -2.88 23.26 10.20
CA LEU A 221 -2.77 23.43 8.75
C LEU A 221 -1.95 24.65 8.34
N THR A 222 -1.83 25.64 9.20
CA THR A 222 -0.94 26.80 9.00
C THR A 222 0.52 26.47 9.30
N ASP A 223 0.81 25.64 10.30
CA ASP A 223 2.18 25.17 10.60
C ASP A 223 2.74 24.24 9.51
N ILE A 224 1.89 23.68 8.68
CA ILE A 224 2.26 22.76 7.60
C ILE A 224 1.96 23.37 6.21
N ALA A 225 1.10 24.38 6.14
CA ALA A 225 0.84 25.10 4.91
C ALA A 225 1.95 26.11 4.73
N ASP A 226 2.69 26.00 3.69
CA ASP A 226 3.38 27.11 3.05
C ASP A 226 4.70 27.65 3.62
N ILE A 227 5.39 26.98 4.51
CA ILE A 227 6.85 27.07 4.51
C ILE A 227 7.34 26.25 3.32
N GLY A 228 6.64 26.34 2.28
CA GLY A 228 6.89 25.50 1.18
C GLY A 228 7.39 26.32 0.01
N VAL A 229 7.19 25.77 -1.12
CA VAL A 229 7.66 26.19 -2.42
C VAL A 229 7.33 27.66 -2.74
N TYR A 230 6.23 28.23 -2.22
CA TYR A 230 5.86 29.62 -2.48
C TYR A 230 6.79 30.61 -1.78
N ASP A 231 7.16 30.36 -0.52
CA ASP A 231 8.09 31.23 0.20
C ASP A 231 9.52 31.08 -0.34
N LEU A 232 9.89 29.87 -0.76
CA LEU A 232 11.14 29.60 -1.45
C LEU A 232 11.18 30.35 -2.81
N ILE A 233 10.12 30.23 -3.62
CA ILE A 233 10.01 30.94 -4.90
C ILE A 233 10.02 32.45 -4.70
N ARG A 234 9.35 32.95 -3.65
CA ARG A 234 9.34 34.36 -3.30
C ARG A 234 10.72 34.83 -2.83
N ALA A 235 11.37 34.07 -1.93
CA ALA A 235 12.73 34.35 -1.49
C ALA A 235 13.74 34.29 -2.63
N MET A 236 13.57 33.39 -3.60
CA MET A 236 14.38 33.35 -4.82
C MET A 236 14.13 34.57 -5.74
N LYS A 237 12.85 34.97 -5.92
CA LYS A 237 12.49 36.18 -6.69
C LYS A 237 13.03 37.45 -6.05
N ASP A 238 12.94 37.53 -4.71
CA ASP A 238 13.40 38.68 -3.93
C ASP A 238 14.92 38.63 -3.66
N ARG A 239 15.66 37.66 -4.25
CA ARG A 239 17.09 37.42 -4.08
C ARG A 239 17.54 37.32 -2.62
N ASN A 240 16.65 36.88 -1.74
CA ASN A 240 16.95 36.69 -0.32
C ASN A 240 17.59 35.30 -0.07
N TYR A 241 18.88 35.21 -0.40
CA TYR A 241 19.65 33.98 -0.30
C TYR A 241 19.87 33.45 1.15
N LYS A 242 19.61 34.26 2.18
CA LYS A 242 19.67 33.79 3.58
C LYS A 242 18.54 32.84 3.86
N LEU A 243 17.31 33.15 3.47
CA LEU A 243 16.13 32.30 3.60
C LEU A 243 16.21 31.03 2.74
N VAL A 244 16.91 31.09 1.60
CA VAL A 244 17.13 29.93 0.73
C VAL A 244 18.14 28.93 1.32
N LYS A 245 19.07 29.39 2.17
CA LYS A 245 20.08 28.54 2.83
C LYS A 245 19.57 27.84 4.08
N GLU A 246 18.51 28.35 4.70
CA GLU A 246 17.87 27.77 5.90
C GLU A 246 16.82 26.72 5.52
N TRP A 247 16.63 26.52 4.21
CA TRP A 247 15.73 25.54 3.61
C TRP A 247 16.47 24.29 3.15
#